data_009da62ad474925a25ef3336dc5e0469
#
_entry.id   009da62ad474925a25ef3336dc5e0469
#
_cell.length_a   1.000
_cell.length_b   1.000
_cell.length_c   1.000
_cell.angle_alpha   90.00
_cell.angle_beta   90.00
_cell.angle_gamma   90.00
#
_symmetry.space_group_name_H-M   'P 1'
#
loop_
_entity.id
_entity.type
_entity.pdbx_description
1 polymer ?
#
loop_
_entity_poly.entity_id
_entity_poly.type
_entity_poly.pdbx_seq_one_letter_code
_entity_poly.pdbx_strand_id
1 'polypeptide(L)'
;MKPIATLVVLSSAHEVLFREYFLRTLPEGLQIVPMQMGGNKSDGAYLSEEWQEAMCAKIRHALEFCRKAEEGEPFIVSDVDVQFFPAFNAEEFLRYFDSLRCDLAFQKERFRPGDTEVNCGFYTGRNNAEVRALLEASLEMLEKEEVKNEQSIINLMLRRLGVRFTTLDGRFYARTHGFPPPRDLWMHHASWTMNVPEKIRQLDRVRRIVQGGSLRLHAESYAEHLTRAIAKRRGIAGIVDANREYFTGLPLKPCSLP
;
A
#
# COMPACT_ATOMS: atom_id res chain seq x y z
N MET A 1 -5.59 -20.21 13.14
CA MET A 1 -6.26 -19.09 12.41
C MET A 1 -6.29 -19.44 10.92
N LYS A 2 -7.39 -19.16 10.20
CA LYS A 2 -7.43 -19.26 8.72
C LYS A 2 -6.43 -18.23 8.14
N PRO A 3 -5.57 -18.61 7.19
CA PRO A 3 -4.68 -17.64 6.56
C PRO A 3 -5.44 -16.51 5.89
N ILE A 4 -4.88 -15.30 5.91
CA ILE A 4 -5.48 -14.13 5.25
C ILE A 4 -5.18 -14.22 3.75
N ALA A 5 -6.21 -14.21 2.91
CA ALA A 5 -6.05 -14.16 1.47
C ALA A 5 -5.35 -12.88 1.05
N THR A 6 -4.21 -13.00 0.36
CA THR A 6 -3.43 -11.89 -0.15
C THR A 6 -3.46 -11.93 -1.68
N LEU A 7 -4.27 -11.05 -2.25
CA LEU A 7 -4.56 -10.97 -3.67
C LEU A 7 -3.44 -10.19 -4.36
N VAL A 8 -2.83 -10.80 -5.36
CA VAL A 8 -1.74 -10.18 -6.13
C VAL A 8 -1.94 -10.39 -7.62
N VAL A 9 -1.61 -9.38 -8.42
CA VAL A 9 -1.60 -9.48 -9.87
C VAL A 9 -0.15 -9.63 -10.34
N LEU A 10 0.11 -10.65 -11.14
CA LEU A 10 1.44 -11.03 -11.60
C LEU A 10 1.60 -10.74 -13.09
N SER A 11 2.62 -9.97 -13.45
CA SER A 11 3.10 -9.83 -14.81
C SER A 11 4.54 -10.33 -14.94
N SER A 12 4.94 -10.73 -16.13
CA SER A 12 6.31 -11.21 -16.38
C SER A 12 7.37 -10.15 -16.08
N ALA A 13 7.07 -8.88 -16.30
CA ALA A 13 7.98 -7.76 -16.03
C ALA A 13 8.31 -7.62 -14.52
N HIS A 14 7.41 -8.05 -13.64
CA HIS A 14 7.55 -7.90 -12.19
C HIS A 14 7.93 -9.21 -11.48
N GLU A 15 8.28 -10.27 -12.22
CA GLU A 15 8.59 -11.58 -11.63
C GLU A 15 9.73 -11.53 -10.60
N VAL A 16 10.78 -10.75 -10.85
CA VAL A 16 11.89 -10.58 -9.90
C VAL A 16 11.44 -9.92 -8.59
N LEU A 17 10.55 -8.91 -8.67
CA LEU A 17 9.99 -8.26 -7.48
C LEU A 17 9.14 -9.24 -6.67
N PHE A 18 8.30 -10.00 -7.37
CA PHE A 18 7.48 -11.02 -6.72
C PHE A 18 8.31 -12.09 -6.02
N ARG A 19 9.32 -12.68 -6.68
CA ARG A 19 10.11 -13.79 -6.12
C ARG A 19 11.08 -13.34 -5.02
N GLU A 20 11.86 -12.28 -5.30
CA GLU A 20 12.98 -11.91 -4.44
C GLU A 20 12.62 -10.97 -3.29
N TYR A 21 11.49 -10.27 -3.42
CA TYR A 21 11.05 -9.31 -2.40
C TYR A 21 9.74 -9.72 -1.76
N PHE A 22 8.70 -9.97 -2.53
CA PHE A 22 7.39 -10.29 -2.00
C PHE A 22 7.34 -11.68 -1.36
N LEU A 23 7.54 -12.74 -2.15
CA LEU A 23 7.50 -14.14 -1.68
C LEU A 23 8.52 -14.43 -0.59
N ARG A 24 9.75 -13.98 -0.79
CA ARG A 24 10.84 -14.23 0.14
C ARG A 24 10.63 -13.61 1.51
N THR A 25 9.79 -12.59 1.60
CA THR A 25 9.50 -11.89 2.85
C THR A 25 8.07 -12.12 3.34
N LEU A 26 7.29 -12.93 2.64
CA LEU A 26 5.89 -13.18 2.97
C LEU A 26 5.77 -13.77 4.39
N PRO A 27 5.01 -13.13 5.28
CA PRO A 27 4.84 -13.62 6.64
C PRO A 27 3.99 -14.89 6.69
N GLU A 28 4.25 -15.70 7.70
CA GLU A 28 3.35 -16.79 8.06
C GLU A 28 1.94 -16.24 8.38
N GLY A 29 0.90 -16.98 7.98
CA GLY A 29 -0.49 -16.57 8.15
C GLY A 29 -1.04 -15.72 7.00
N LEU A 30 -0.23 -15.37 5.98
CA LEU A 30 -0.71 -14.83 4.71
C LEU A 30 -0.71 -15.93 3.64
N GLN A 31 -1.76 -16.00 2.84
CA GLN A 31 -1.89 -16.93 1.72
C GLN A 31 -2.04 -16.16 0.42
N ILE A 32 -1.11 -16.37 -0.51
CA ILE A 32 -1.19 -15.73 -1.83
C ILE A 32 -2.31 -16.34 -2.65
N VAL A 33 -3.12 -15.46 -3.22
CA VAL A 33 -4.12 -15.78 -4.24
C VAL A 33 -3.70 -15.00 -5.50
N PRO A 34 -2.94 -15.63 -6.40
CA PRO A 34 -2.40 -14.92 -7.56
C PRO A 34 -3.41 -14.84 -8.69
N MET A 35 -3.40 -13.73 -9.43
CA MET A 35 -3.97 -13.61 -10.76
C MET A 35 -2.84 -13.39 -11.75
N GLN A 36 -2.67 -14.33 -12.67
CA GLN A 36 -1.67 -14.21 -13.72
C GLN A 36 -2.23 -13.37 -14.87
N MET A 37 -1.54 -12.32 -15.25
CA MET A 37 -1.86 -11.58 -16.47
C MET A 37 -1.36 -12.37 -17.69
N GLY A 38 -2.24 -12.50 -18.69
CA GLY A 38 -1.86 -13.01 -20.00
C GLY A 38 -1.22 -11.89 -20.80
N GLY A 39 -0.05 -12.11 -21.38
CA GLY A 39 0.58 -11.13 -22.27
C GLY A 39 2.09 -11.12 -22.16
N ASN A 40 2.74 -10.89 -23.29
CA ASN A 40 4.19 -10.86 -23.43
C ASN A 40 4.68 -9.42 -23.50
N LYS A 41 5.60 -9.06 -22.59
CA LYS A 41 6.66 -8.10 -22.87
C LYS A 41 6.31 -6.62 -22.88
N SER A 42 5.85 -6.07 -21.77
CA SER A 42 6.25 -4.69 -21.49
C SER A 42 7.35 -4.69 -20.40
N ASP A 43 8.04 -3.59 -20.32
CA ASP A 43 9.03 -3.32 -19.27
C ASP A 43 8.38 -2.91 -17.93
N GLY A 44 7.03 -3.02 -17.82
CA GLY A 44 6.26 -2.57 -16.65
C GLY A 44 6.22 -1.05 -16.51
N ALA A 45 6.35 -0.33 -17.61
CA ALA A 45 6.39 1.13 -17.61
C ALA A 45 5.06 1.73 -17.14
N TYR A 46 5.16 2.77 -16.33
CA TYR A 46 4.03 3.55 -15.85
C TYR A 46 3.22 4.14 -17.01
N LEU A 47 1.89 4.01 -16.97
CA LEU A 47 0.92 4.44 -17.99
C LEU A 47 0.96 3.66 -19.32
N SER A 48 1.65 2.52 -19.41
CA SER A 48 1.52 1.62 -20.55
C SER A 48 0.13 0.95 -20.58
N GLU A 49 -0.28 0.39 -21.73
CA GLU A 49 -1.52 -0.38 -21.83
C GLU A 49 -1.55 -1.56 -20.85
N GLU A 50 -0.43 -2.27 -20.70
CA GLU A 50 -0.31 -3.35 -19.72
C GLU A 50 -0.43 -2.86 -18.28
N TRP A 51 0.06 -1.67 -17.96
CA TRP A 51 -0.14 -1.09 -16.65
C TRP A 51 -1.63 -0.83 -16.39
N GLN A 52 -2.37 -0.30 -17.38
CA GLN A 52 -3.82 -0.09 -17.27
C GLN A 52 -4.58 -1.42 -17.12
N GLU A 53 -4.19 -2.43 -17.90
CA GLU A 53 -4.75 -3.78 -17.78
C GLU A 53 -4.48 -4.38 -16.39
N ALA A 54 -3.29 -4.17 -15.83
CA ALA A 54 -2.96 -4.60 -14.48
C ALA A 54 -3.85 -3.93 -13.41
N MET A 55 -4.18 -2.64 -13.58
CA MET A 55 -5.07 -1.93 -12.66
C MET A 55 -6.50 -2.49 -12.71
N CYS A 56 -7.03 -2.73 -13.92
CA CYS A 56 -8.33 -3.40 -14.08
C CYS A 56 -8.31 -4.81 -13.49
N ALA A 57 -7.25 -5.59 -13.78
CA ALA A 57 -7.09 -6.95 -13.29
C ALA A 57 -7.07 -7.00 -11.75
N LYS A 58 -6.42 -6.03 -11.10
CA LYS A 58 -6.35 -5.94 -9.63
C LYS A 58 -7.72 -5.73 -8.99
N ILE A 59 -8.51 -4.78 -9.50
CA ILE A 59 -9.88 -4.55 -8.99
C ILE A 59 -10.77 -5.77 -9.28
N ARG A 60 -10.70 -6.31 -10.50
CA ARG A 60 -11.47 -7.50 -10.89
C ARG A 60 -11.14 -8.70 -10.00
N HIS A 61 -9.86 -8.92 -9.71
CA HIS A 61 -9.42 -9.99 -8.82
C HIS A 61 -9.97 -9.85 -7.41
N ALA A 62 -9.92 -8.63 -6.85
CA ALA A 62 -10.49 -8.34 -5.54
C ALA A 62 -12.02 -8.57 -5.52
N LEU A 63 -12.73 -8.12 -6.55
CA LEU A 63 -14.18 -8.31 -6.68
C LEU A 63 -14.56 -9.79 -6.83
N GLU A 64 -13.84 -10.56 -7.65
CA GLU A 64 -14.05 -12.00 -7.81
C GLU A 64 -13.81 -12.78 -6.51
N PHE A 65 -12.78 -12.39 -5.76
CA PHE A 65 -12.55 -12.94 -4.42
C PHE A 65 -13.74 -12.64 -3.51
N CYS A 66 -14.16 -11.37 -3.40
CA CYS A 66 -15.27 -10.97 -2.54
C CYS A 66 -16.60 -11.65 -2.90
N ARG A 67 -16.84 -11.96 -4.19
CA ARG A 67 -18.03 -12.70 -4.62
C ARG A 67 -18.04 -14.16 -4.18
N LYS A 68 -16.89 -14.75 -3.89
CA LYS A 68 -16.72 -16.16 -3.50
C LYS A 68 -16.48 -16.34 -2.01
N ALA A 69 -15.92 -15.33 -1.36
CA ALA A 69 -15.58 -15.34 0.05
C ALA A 69 -16.82 -15.17 0.94
N GLU A 70 -16.70 -15.62 2.18
CA GLU A 70 -17.76 -15.43 3.19
C GLU A 70 -17.91 -13.94 3.56
N GLU A 71 -19.11 -13.56 3.99
CA GLU A 71 -19.38 -12.22 4.51
C GLU A 71 -18.49 -11.96 5.75
N GLY A 72 -17.84 -10.82 5.79
CA GLY A 72 -16.89 -10.46 6.85
C GLY A 72 -15.49 -11.07 6.71
N GLU A 73 -15.24 -11.93 5.71
CA GLU A 73 -13.91 -12.53 5.49
C GLU A 73 -12.86 -11.45 5.19
N PRO A 74 -11.73 -11.42 5.95
CA PRO A 74 -10.68 -10.45 5.71
C PRO A 74 -9.85 -10.83 4.48
N PHE A 75 -9.38 -9.82 3.76
CA PHE A 75 -8.47 -9.98 2.64
C PHE A 75 -7.46 -8.83 2.56
N ILE A 76 -6.38 -9.07 1.86
CA ILE A 76 -5.36 -8.07 1.50
C ILE A 76 -5.28 -8.00 -0.02
N VAL A 77 -5.14 -6.80 -0.57
CA VAL A 77 -4.73 -6.57 -1.96
C VAL A 77 -3.37 -5.90 -1.92
N SER A 78 -2.42 -6.43 -2.68
CA SER A 78 -1.05 -5.95 -2.67
C SER A 78 -0.43 -5.92 -4.06
N ASP A 79 0.31 -4.85 -4.34
CA ASP A 79 1.28 -4.83 -5.42
C ASP A 79 2.47 -5.74 -5.07
N VAL A 80 3.18 -6.23 -6.08
CA VAL A 80 4.31 -7.17 -5.87
C VAL A 80 5.63 -6.48 -5.56
N ASP A 81 5.68 -5.16 -5.62
CA ASP A 81 6.82 -4.34 -5.19
C ASP A 81 6.73 -3.94 -3.71
N VAL A 82 6.18 -4.84 -2.93
CA VAL A 82 6.06 -4.80 -1.48
C VAL A 82 7.05 -5.81 -0.87
N GLN A 83 7.64 -5.47 0.27
CA GLN A 83 8.38 -6.38 1.13
C GLN A 83 7.89 -6.28 2.57
N PHE A 84 7.82 -7.41 3.27
CA PHE A 84 7.47 -7.48 4.67
C PHE A 84 8.73 -7.55 5.55
N PHE A 85 8.58 -7.20 6.82
CA PHE A 85 9.65 -7.19 7.80
C PHE A 85 9.33 -8.12 8.98
N PRO A 86 10.33 -8.60 9.73
CA PRO A 86 10.12 -9.57 10.82
C PRO A 86 9.17 -9.10 11.93
N ALA A 87 8.94 -7.79 12.04
CA ALA A 87 7.96 -7.24 12.98
C ALA A 87 6.50 -7.48 12.58
N PHE A 88 6.23 -7.84 11.31
CA PHE A 88 4.87 -8.16 10.87
C PHE A 88 4.43 -9.52 11.42
N ASN A 89 3.28 -9.54 12.06
CA ASN A 89 2.59 -10.75 12.50
C ASN A 89 1.13 -10.70 12.01
N ALA A 90 0.66 -11.75 11.32
CA ALA A 90 -0.67 -11.76 10.71
C ALA A 90 -1.81 -11.67 11.74
N GLU A 91 -1.63 -12.26 12.92
CA GLU A 91 -2.62 -12.19 14.01
C GLU A 91 -2.70 -10.81 14.64
N GLU A 92 -1.54 -10.19 14.87
CA GLU A 92 -1.46 -8.81 15.35
C GLU A 92 -2.02 -7.84 14.32
N PHE A 93 -1.74 -8.08 13.03
CA PHE A 93 -2.30 -7.31 11.94
C PHE A 93 -3.84 -7.36 11.91
N LEU A 94 -4.45 -8.54 12.09
CA LEU A 94 -5.91 -8.66 12.16
C LEU A 94 -6.48 -7.91 13.36
N ARG A 95 -5.87 -8.06 14.54
CA ARG A 95 -6.30 -7.29 15.74
C ARG A 95 -6.18 -5.78 15.52
N TYR A 96 -5.10 -5.34 14.88
CA TYR A 96 -4.92 -3.94 14.52
C TYR A 96 -6.02 -3.49 13.54
N PHE A 97 -6.27 -4.24 12.46
CA PHE A 97 -7.32 -3.92 11.50
C PHE A 97 -8.71 -3.85 12.16
N ASP A 98 -9.03 -4.80 13.04
CA ASP A 98 -10.29 -4.80 13.80
C ASP A 98 -10.44 -3.55 14.69
N SER A 99 -9.35 -3.09 15.27
CA SER A 99 -9.34 -1.88 16.10
C SER A 99 -9.67 -0.62 15.32
N LEU A 100 -9.45 -0.60 14.00
CA LEU A 100 -9.74 0.54 13.13
C LEU A 100 -11.23 0.74 12.87
N ARG A 101 -12.07 -0.28 13.11
CA ARG A 101 -13.54 -0.25 12.96
C ARG A 101 -14.01 0.25 11.59
N CYS A 102 -13.33 -0.14 10.53
CA CYS A 102 -13.61 0.24 9.15
C CYS A 102 -13.79 -1.01 8.26
N ASP A 103 -14.33 -0.79 7.07
CA ASP A 103 -14.51 -1.86 6.07
C ASP A 103 -13.26 -2.03 5.22
N LEU A 104 -12.50 -0.93 5.00
CA LEU A 104 -11.26 -0.90 4.26
C LEU A 104 -10.20 -0.06 4.98
N ALA A 105 -8.95 -0.52 4.97
CA ALA A 105 -7.80 0.25 5.44
C ALA A 105 -6.70 0.23 4.38
N PHE A 106 -6.30 1.39 3.94
CA PHE A 106 -5.34 1.59 2.86
C PHE A 106 -3.99 2.07 3.37
N GLN A 107 -2.93 1.76 2.66
CA GLN A 107 -1.69 2.46 2.85
C GLN A 107 -1.93 3.96 2.60
N LYS A 108 -1.38 4.81 3.45
CA LYS A 108 -1.50 6.26 3.28
C LYS A 108 -0.62 6.72 2.12
N GLU A 109 -1.15 7.58 1.25
CA GLU A 109 -0.35 8.12 0.15
C GLU A 109 0.76 9.04 0.66
N ARG A 110 0.42 9.93 1.60
CA ARG A 110 1.36 10.89 2.22
C ARG A 110 0.93 11.20 3.64
N PHE A 111 1.90 11.40 4.53
CA PHE A 111 1.64 11.91 5.87
C PHE A 111 1.73 13.45 5.87
N ARG A 112 0.62 14.08 5.49
CA ARG A 112 0.46 15.55 5.54
C ARG A 112 -0.84 15.88 6.24
N PRO A 113 -0.89 16.95 7.05
CA PRO A 113 -2.15 17.43 7.63
C PRO A 113 -3.20 17.67 6.53
N GLY A 114 -4.40 17.12 6.72
CA GLY A 114 -5.51 17.26 5.77
C GLY A 114 -5.42 16.39 4.51
N ASP A 115 -4.38 15.59 4.33
CA ASP A 115 -4.29 14.66 3.19
C ASP A 115 -5.13 13.40 3.48
N THR A 116 -6.17 13.19 2.67
CA THR A 116 -7.08 12.05 2.75
C THR A 116 -6.86 11.05 1.61
N GLU A 117 -5.86 11.27 0.75
CA GLU A 117 -5.56 10.36 -0.36
C GLU A 117 -5.02 9.03 0.16
N VAL A 118 -5.62 7.95 -0.35
CA VAL A 118 -5.17 6.58 -0.08
C VAL A 118 -4.30 6.08 -1.22
N ASN A 119 -3.34 5.21 -0.88
CA ASN A 119 -2.52 4.49 -1.84
C ASN A 119 -3.08 3.07 -2.03
N CYS A 120 -3.29 2.66 -3.27
CA CYS A 120 -3.89 1.37 -3.62
C CYS A 120 -2.87 0.25 -3.85
N GLY A 121 -1.58 0.50 -3.65
CA GLY A 121 -0.55 -0.54 -3.75
C GLY A 121 -0.56 -1.54 -2.59
N PHE A 122 -1.18 -1.17 -1.46
CA PHE A 122 -1.47 -2.08 -0.37
C PHE A 122 -2.71 -1.63 0.39
N TYR A 123 -3.69 -2.50 0.48
CA TYR A 123 -4.86 -2.28 1.34
C TYR A 123 -5.44 -3.58 1.85
N THR A 124 -6.19 -3.50 2.92
CA THR A 124 -6.94 -4.63 3.50
C THR A 124 -8.40 -4.27 3.62
N GLY A 125 -9.25 -5.27 3.56
CA GLY A 125 -10.69 -5.10 3.70
C GLY A 125 -11.38 -6.30 4.31
N ARG A 126 -12.66 -6.11 4.64
CA ARG A 126 -13.60 -7.19 4.92
C ARG A 126 -14.63 -7.28 3.81
N ASN A 127 -14.88 -8.51 3.36
CA ASN A 127 -15.91 -8.74 2.36
C ASN A 127 -17.28 -8.35 2.92
N ASN A 128 -17.92 -7.34 2.34
CA ASN A 128 -19.28 -6.94 2.60
C ASN A 128 -19.92 -6.29 1.36
N ALA A 129 -21.21 -5.96 1.44
CA ALA A 129 -21.95 -5.39 0.32
C ALA A 129 -21.37 -4.04 -0.14
N GLU A 130 -20.95 -3.19 0.79
CA GLU A 130 -20.41 -1.86 0.54
C GLU A 130 -19.06 -1.92 -0.18
N VAL A 131 -18.18 -2.85 0.26
CA VAL A 131 -16.88 -3.08 -0.38
C VAL A 131 -17.06 -3.65 -1.79
N ARG A 132 -17.98 -4.59 -1.99
CA ARG A 132 -18.30 -5.13 -3.32
C ARG A 132 -18.82 -4.02 -4.25
N ALA A 133 -19.75 -3.19 -3.78
CA ALA A 133 -20.29 -2.06 -4.55
C ALA A 133 -19.19 -1.04 -4.94
N LEU A 134 -18.24 -0.76 -4.03
CA LEU A 134 -17.08 0.08 -4.32
C LEU A 134 -16.24 -0.51 -5.44
N LEU A 135 -15.89 -1.80 -5.36
CA LEU A 135 -15.06 -2.47 -6.35
C LEU A 135 -15.77 -2.55 -7.72
N GLU A 136 -17.08 -2.83 -7.74
CA GLU A 136 -17.89 -2.86 -8.97
C GLU A 136 -17.93 -1.49 -9.66
N ALA A 137 -18.28 -0.45 -8.92
CA ALA A 137 -18.32 0.91 -9.46
C ALA A 137 -16.94 1.40 -9.92
N SER A 138 -15.88 1.02 -9.20
CA SER A 138 -14.51 1.38 -9.57
C SER A 138 -14.07 0.66 -10.85
N LEU A 139 -14.41 -0.62 -11.01
CA LEU A 139 -14.10 -1.39 -12.20
C LEU A 139 -14.84 -0.85 -13.42
N GLU A 140 -16.13 -0.57 -13.28
CA GLU A 140 -16.95 0.00 -14.36
C GLU A 140 -16.39 1.34 -14.87
N MET A 141 -15.97 2.22 -13.96
CA MET A 141 -15.35 3.50 -14.36
C MET A 141 -14.00 3.30 -15.05
N LEU A 142 -13.20 2.37 -14.57
CA LEU A 142 -11.88 2.10 -15.16
C LEU A 142 -12.00 1.51 -16.57
N GLU A 143 -12.98 0.62 -16.78
CA GLU A 143 -13.26 0.00 -18.09
C GLU A 143 -13.84 1.00 -19.11
N LYS A 144 -14.52 2.04 -18.67
CA LYS A 144 -15.02 3.13 -19.53
C LYS A 144 -13.94 4.16 -19.89
N GLU A 145 -12.70 3.97 -19.44
CA GLU A 145 -11.56 4.88 -19.69
C GLU A 145 -11.77 6.34 -19.23
N GLU A 146 -12.77 6.60 -18.41
CA GLU A 146 -13.03 7.95 -17.87
C GLU A 146 -11.88 8.45 -16.99
N VAL A 147 -11.18 7.52 -16.33
CA VAL A 147 -9.99 7.79 -15.51
C VAL A 147 -8.98 6.65 -15.69
N LYS A 148 -7.72 7.01 -15.97
CA LYS A 148 -6.66 6.03 -16.28
C LYS A 148 -5.89 5.49 -15.07
N ASN A 149 -6.34 5.75 -13.84
CA ASN A 149 -5.60 5.40 -12.63
C ASN A 149 -6.54 4.84 -11.56
N GLU A 150 -6.34 3.57 -11.20
CA GLU A 150 -7.08 2.87 -10.15
C GLU A 150 -7.18 3.67 -8.85
N GLN A 151 -6.06 4.21 -8.37
CA GLN A 151 -6.01 4.96 -7.14
C GLN A 151 -6.90 6.20 -7.17
N SER A 152 -6.92 6.93 -8.29
CA SER A 152 -7.77 8.10 -8.47
C SER A 152 -9.26 7.73 -8.44
N ILE A 153 -9.61 6.61 -9.07
CA ILE A 153 -10.99 6.10 -9.09
C ILE A 153 -11.42 5.65 -7.70
N ILE A 154 -10.62 4.85 -7.03
CA ILE A 154 -10.93 4.38 -5.68
C ILE A 154 -11.08 5.57 -4.72
N ASN A 155 -10.17 6.55 -4.76
CA ASN A 155 -10.28 7.77 -3.96
C ASN A 155 -11.57 8.55 -4.25
N LEU A 156 -12.04 8.57 -5.50
CA LEU A 156 -13.29 9.19 -5.89
C LEU A 156 -14.49 8.40 -5.36
N MET A 157 -14.50 7.08 -5.53
CA MET A 157 -15.62 6.21 -5.13
C MET A 157 -15.77 6.10 -3.61
N LEU A 158 -14.67 6.06 -2.86
CA LEU A 158 -14.70 6.10 -1.39
C LEU A 158 -15.48 7.30 -0.86
N ARG A 159 -15.31 8.48 -1.50
CA ARG A 159 -16.06 9.69 -1.14
C ARG A 159 -17.52 9.66 -1.55
N ARG A 160 -17.86 8.93 -2.63
CA ARG A 160 -19.22 8.88 -3.20
C ARG A 160 -20.13 7.85 -2.55
N LEU A 161 -19.58 6.69 -2.20
CA LEU A 161 -20.37 5.52 -1.79
C LEU A 161 -20.48 5.36 -0.26
N GLY A 162 -19.82 6.22 0.52
CA GLY A 162 -19.94 6.20 1.99
C GLY A 162 -19.37 4.94 2.64
N VAL A 163 -18.47 4.21 1.98
CA VAL A 163 -17.76 3.08 2.56
C VAL A 163 -16.91 3.56 3.73
N ARG A 164 -16.97 2.87 4.85
CA ARG A 164 -16.14 3.21 6.02
C ARG A 164 -14.70 2.81 5.76
N PHE A 165 -13.83 3.77 5.58
CA PHE A 165 -12.42 3.53 5.34
C PHE A 165 -11.52 4.37 6.23
N THR A 166 -10.27 3.92 6.37
CA THR A 166 -9.21 4.67 7.05
C THR A 166 -7.87 4.39 6.40
N THR A 167 -6.82 5.04 6.90
CA THR A 167 -5.45 4.77 6.47
C THR A 167 -4.68 4.00 7.54
N LEU A 168 -3.82 3.09 7.08
CA LEU A 168 -2.86 2.37 7.91
C LEU A 168 -1.79 3.34 8.45
N ASP A 169 -1.19 3.00 9.58
CA ASP A 169 -0.17 3.82 10.23
C ASP A 169 1.22 3.74 9.55
N GLY A 170 2.22 4.40 10.13
CA GLY A 170 3.57 4.51 9.57
C GLY A 170 4.34 3.19 9.46
N ARG A 171 3.89 2.09 10.10
CA ARG A 171 4.46 0.75 9.96
C ARG A 171 4.21 0.16 8.56
N PHE A 172 3.24 0.71 7.81
CA PHE A 172 2.97 0.44 6.39
C PHE A 172 3.62 1.51 5.53
N TYR A 173 4.93 1.47 5.44
CA TYR A 173 5.76 2.54 4.93
C TYR A 173 5.77 2.63 3.40
N ALA A 174 5.72 3.87 2.91
CA ALA A 174 6.07 4.24 1.55
C ALA A 174 7.01 5.45 1.55
N ARG A 175 7.84 5.56 0.53
CA ARG A 175 8.78 6.67 0.40
C ARG A 175 8.10 8.05 0.39
N THR A 176 6.86 8.11 -0.08
CA THR A 176 6.05 9.33 -0.13
C THR A 176 5.66 9.87 1.23
N HIS A 177 5.77 9.07 2.29
CA HIS A 177 5.45 9.48 3.66
C HIS A 177 6.32 10.66 4.16
N GLY A 178 7.54 10.81 3.64
CA GLY A 178 8.36 11.98 3.93
C GLY A 178 9.17 11.89 5.22
N PHE A 179 9.22 10.71 5.85
CA PHE A 179 10.06 10.38 7.00
C PHE A 179 10.86 9.10 6.74
N PRO A 180 11.92 8.80 7.50
CA PRO A 180 12.66 7.55 7.37
C PRO A 180 11.81 6.36 7.83
N PRO A 181 12.09 5.13 7.33
CA PRO A 181 11.35 3.94 7.74
C PRO A 181 11.47 3.73 9.26
N PRO A 182 10.34 3.43 9.96
CA PRO A 182 10.37 3.16 11.40
C PRO A 182 11.12 1.85 11.71
N ARG A 183 11.58 1.68 12.95
CA ARG A 183 12.31 0.47 13.36
C ARG A 183 11.41 -0.75 13.48
N ASP A 184 10.16 -0.56 13.84
CA ASP A 184 9.10 -1.55 13.96
C ASP A 184 8.30 -1.70 12.66
N LEU A 185 8.94 -1.44 11.54
CA LEU A 185 8.36 -1.52 10.21
C LEU A 185 7.72 -2.87 9.94
N TRP A 186 6.48 -2.87 9.52
CA TRP A 186 5.75 -4.07 9.10
C TRP A 186 5.89 -4.34 7.62
N MET A 187 5.75 -3.30 6.81
CA MET A 187 5.75 -3.43 5.37
C MET A 187 6.29 -2.17 4.70
N HIS A 188 6.98 -2.36 3.58
CA HIS A 188 7.43 -1.28 2.71
C HIS A 188 6.97 -1.53 1.28
N HIS A 189 6.35 -0.52 0.69
CA HIS A 189 5.93 -0.48 -0.70
C HIS A 189 6.86 0.47 -1.49
N ALA A 190 7.45 -0.03 -2.59
CA ALA A 190 8.35 0.74 -3.45
C ALA A 190 7.57 1.63 -4.43
N SER A 191 6.73 2.51 -3.87
CA SER A 191 5.88 3.43 -4.63
C SER A 191 6.67 4.56 -5.31
N TRP A 192 6.04 5.23 -6.27
CA TRP A 192 6.60 6.40 -6.99
C TRP A 192 7.95 6.13 -7.66
N THR A 193 8.00 5.07 -8.42
CA THR A 193 9.14 4.63 -9.21
C THR A 193 8.73 4.50 -10.67
N MET A 194 9.67 4.75 -11.58
CA MET A 194 9.39 4.72 -13.01
C MET A 194 9.58 3.33 -13.63
N ASN A 195 10.40 2.48 -12.99
CA ASN A 195 10.79 1.18 -13.55
C ASN A 195 11.22 0.18 -12.46
N VAL A 196 11.35 -1.09 -12.83
CA VAL A 196 11.74 -2.18 -11.94
C VAL A 196 13.11 -1.95 -11.28
N PRO A 197 14.17 -1.50 -11.95
CA PRO A 197 15.44 -1.19 -11.29
C PRO A 197 15.33 -0.14 -10.18
N GLU A 198 14.48 0.86 -10.31
CA GLU A 198 14.25 1.84 -9.23
C GLU A 198 13.51 1.23 -8.04
N LYS A 199 12.53 0.36 -8.31
CA LYS A 199 11.83 -0.41 -7.26
C LYS A 199 12.82 -1.23 -6.45
N ILE A 200 13.68 -2.00 -7.12
CA ILE A 200 14.73 -2.80 -6.51
C ILE A 200 15.66 -1.95 -5.62
N ARG A 201 16.18 -0.85 -6.15
CA ARG A 201 17.04 0.06 -5.37
C ARG A 201 16.35 0.59 -4.11
N GLN A 202 15.05 0.89 -4.22
CA GLN A 202 14.27 1.39 -3.09
C GLN A 202 14.04 0.30 -2.04
N LEU A 203 13.66 -0.91 -2.46
CA LEU A 203 13.48 -2.07 -1.58
C LEU A 203 14.76 -2.42 -0.84
N ASP A 204 15.88 -2.55 -1.55
CA ASP A 204 17.19 -2.85 -0.95
C ASP A 204 17.66 -1.78 0.03
N ARG A 205 17.40 -0.51 -0.31
CA ARG A 205 17.76 0.59 0.58
C ARG A 205 17.02 0.51 1.91
N VAL A 206 15.69 0.35 1.86
CA VAL A 206 14.88 0.27 3.09
C VAL A 206 15.23 -0.97 3.89
N ARG A 207 15.47 -2.11 3.23
CA ARG A 207 15.95 -3.33 3.88
C ARG A 207 17.26 -3.10 4.64
N ARG A 208 18.24 -2.47 4.03
CA ARG A 208 19.52 -2.14 4.69
C ARG A 208 19.35 -1.20 5.88
N ILE A 209 18.47 -0.20 5.79
CA ILE A 209 18.21 0.72 6.90
C ILE A 209 17.61 -0.02 8.08
N VAL A 210 16.58 -0.83 7.85
CA VAL A 210 15.81 -1.50 8.92
C VAL A 210 16.59 -2.68 9.51
N GLN A 211 17.13 -3.57 8.67
CA GLN A 211 17.82 -4.78 9.12
C GLN A 211 19.26 -4.54 9.54
N GLY A 212 19.91 -3.55 8.96
CA GLY A 212 21.30 -3.20 9.30
C GLY A 212 21.49 -2.57 10.68
N GLY A 213 20.38 -2.16 11.35
CA GLY A 213 20.41 -1.62 12.72
C GLY A 213 21.30 -0.39 12.92
N SER A 214 21.88 0.15 11.86
CA SER A 214 22.87 1.21 11.91
C SER A 214 22.19 2.57 12.14
N LEU A 215 22.47 3.17 13.29
CA LEU A 215 22.08 4.56 13.59
C LEU A 215 22.55 5.53 12.50
N ARG A 216 23.69 5.25 11.89
CA ARG A 216 24.25 6.05 10.80
C ARG A 216 23.34 6.02 9.57
N LEU A 217 22.90 4.84 9.13
CA LEU A 217 22.00 4.71 7.96
C LEU A 217 20.64 5.39 8.21
N HIS A 218 20.12 5.30 9.43
CA HIS A 218 18.92 6.04 9.81
C HIS A 218 19.14 7.55 9.79
N ALA A 219 20.26 8.03 10.31
CA ALA A 219 20.61 9.45 10.30
C ALA A 219 20.82 9.97 8.86
N GLU A 220 21.52 9.22 8.02
CA GLU A 220 21.70 9.55 6.60
C GLU A 220 20.36 9.60 5.85
N SER A 221 19.45 8.64 6.10
CA SER A 221 18.10 8.64 5.54
C SER A 221 17.30 9.86 6.00
N TYR A 222 17.39 10.21 7.27
CA TYR A 222 16.73 11.39 7.83
C TYR A 222 17.28 12.69 7.21
N ALA A 223 18.61 12.83 7.11
CA ALA A 223 19.24 13.98 6.49
C ALA A 223 18.85 14.14 5.02
N GLU A 224 18.72 13.04 4.27
CA GLU A 224 18.24 13.08 2.89
C GLU A 224 16.78 13.53 2.80
N HIS A 225 15.90 13.05 3.67
CA HIS A 225 14.51 13.50 3.72
C HIS A 225 14.42 14.99 4.06
N LEU A 226 15.22 15.44 5.02
CA LEU A 226 15.32 16.85 5.39
C LEU A 226 15.79 17.72 4.22
N THR A 227 16.86 17.31 3.54
CA THR A 227 17.40 18.01 2.38
C THR A 227 16.37 18.11 1.25
N ARG A 228 15.66 17.02 0.95
CA ARG A 228 14.60 17.02 -0.06
C ARG A 228 13.44 17.93 0.30
N ALA A 229 13.04 17.96 1.58
CA ALA A 229 11.95 18.80 2.04
C ALA A 229 12.34 20.30 1.98
N ILE A 230 13.57 20.64 2.33
CA ILE A 230 14.12 22.01 2.18
C ILE A 230 14.16 22.40 0.70
N ALA A 231 14.71 21.53 -0.17
CA ALA A 231 14.79 21.78 -1.62
C ALA A 231 13.40 22.00 -2.25
N LYS A 232 12.34 21.38 -1.71
CA LYS A 232 10.95 21.58 -2.15
C LYS A 232 10.29 22.82 -1.51
N ARG A 233 11.04 23.71 -0.89
CA ARG A 233 10.54 24.92 -0.20
C ARG A 233 9.48 24.67 0.87
N ARG A 234 9.52 23.51 1.52
CA ARG A 234 8.50 23.14 2.54
C ARG A 234 8.76 23.69 3.93
N GLY A 235 9.88 24.31 4.18
CA GLY A 235 10.27 24.80 5.49
C GLY A 235 10.40 23.71 6.57
N ILE A 236 11.16 23.97 7.62
CA ILE A 236 11.37 23.02 8.73
C ILE A 236 10.06 22.74 9.49
N ALA A 237 9.20 23.73 9.66
CA ALA A 237 7.90 23.57 10.33
C ALA A 237 7.00 22.52 9.67
N GLY A 238 6.90 22.54 8.33
CA GLY A 238 6.11 21.56 7.60
C GLY A 238 6.65 20.11 7.69
N ILE A 239 7.97 19.97 7.98
CA ILE A 239 8.58 18.65 8.20
C ILE A 239 8.25 18.14 9.60
N VAL A 240 8.34 19.00 10.61
CA VAL A 240 8.02 18.66 12.00
C VAL A 240 6.55 18.26 12.12
N ASP A 241 5.64 19.03 11.50
CA ASP A 241 4.22 18.72 11.54
C ASP A 241 3.89 17.41 10.80
N ALA A 242 4.51 17.17 9.63
CA ALA A 242 4.32 15.93 8.87
C ALA A 242 4.87 14.68 9.61
N ASN A 243 5.80 14.88 10.55
CA ASN A 243 6.44 13.80 11.28
C ASN A 243 6.09 13.81 12.79
N ARG A 244 5.15 14.66 13.22
CA ARG A 244 4.81 14.83 14.63
C ARG A 244 4.40 13.50 15.28
N GLU A 245 3.63 12.70 14.58
CA GLU A 245 3.16 11.39 15.05
C GLU A 245 4.30 10.37 15.14
N TYR A 246 5.26 10.42 14.22
CA TYR A 246 6.47 9.60 14.25
C TYR A 246 7.34 9.90 15.45
N PHE A 247 7.50 11.18 15.81
CA PHE A 247 8.33 11.58 16.94
C PHE A 247 7.64 11.43 18.29
N THR A 248 6.30 11.45 18.35
CA THR A 248 5.54 11.36 19.60
C THR A 248 5.10 9.94 19.96
N GLY A 249 5.22 8.98 19.01
CA GLY A 249 4.78 7.60 19.24
C GLY A 249 3.28 7.45 19.55
N LEU A 250 2.50 8.49 19.30
CA LEU A 250 1.07 8.47 19.56
C LEU A 250 0.32 7.82 18.39
N PRO A 251 -0.59 6.88 18.65
CA PRO A 251 -1.45 6.34 17.62
C PRO A 251 -2.31 7.46 17.03
N LEU A 252 -2.48 7.43 15.70
CA LEU A 252 -3.40 8.31 14.99
C LEU A 252 -4.79 8.22 15.65
N LYS A 253 -5.34 9.34 16.09
CA LYS A 253 -6.74 9.36 16.47
C LYS A 253 -7.57 8.92 15.26
N PRO A 254 -8.54 8.00 15.44
CA PRO A 254 -9.44 7.64 14.34
C PRO A 254 -10.06 8.92 13.80
N CYS A 255 -10.02 9.08 12.49
CA CYS A 255 -10.62 10.22 11.82
C CYS A 255 -12.13 10.16 12.06
N SER A 256 -12.61 10.92 13.01
CA SER A 256 -14.04 11.22 13.13
C SER A 256 -14.34 12.20 11.99
N LEU A 257 -14.81 11.68 10.88
CA LEU A 257 -15.50 12.49 9.88
C LEU A 257 -16.88 12.82 10.43
N PRO A 258 -17.36 14.07 10.23
CA PRO A 258 -18.69 14.50 10.64
C PRO A 258 -19.79 13.74 9.90
#